data_2048d2ceb47767962fcfd47e490bcd19
#
_entry.id   2048d2ceb47767962fcfd47e490bcd19
#
_cell.length_a   1.000
_cell.length_b   1.000
_cell.length_c   1.000
_cell.angle_alpha   90.00
_cell.angle_beta   90.00
_cell.angle_gamma   90.00
#
_symmetry.space_group_name_H-M   'P 1'
#
loop_
_entity.id
_entity.type
_entity.pdbx_description
1 polymer ?
#
loop_
_entity_poly.entity_id
_entity_poly.type
_entity_poly.pdbx_seq_one_letter_code
_entity_poly.pdbx_strand_id
1 'polypeptide(L)'
;MLQKNKGCLCENIAVCWLQENGYFVFKGAQTQSAIDLIAVHPTTLECQYFDVKMSGKRKDGSEINRVPRIKDSRIQILSVDLETKKCRIVPRRKMQWT
;
A
#
# COMPACT_ATOMS: atom_id res chain seq x y z
N MET A 1 10.75 15.27 9.24
CA MET A 1 10.93 14.48 8.00
C MET A 1 10.42 15.25 6.80
N LEU A 2 11.18 15.25 5.73
CA LEU A 2 10.78 15.90 4.50
C LEU A 2 9.61 15.14 3.86
N GLN A 3 8.70 15.87 3.23
CA GLN A 3 7.50 15.29 2.62
C GLN A 3 7.85 14.22 1.59
N LYS A 4 8.86 14.43 0.78
CA LYS A 4 9.27 13.48 -0.24
C LYS A 4 9.79 12.15 0.31
N ASN A 5 10.21 12.13 1.57
CA ASN A 5 10.75 10.92 2.20
C ASN A 5 9.65 10.05 2.82
N LYS A 6 8.47 10.61 3.05
CA LYS A 6 7.38 9.87 3.69
C LYS A 6 6.87 8.72 2.84
N GLY A 7 6.74 8.95 1.52
CA GLY A 7 6.30 7.90 0.62
C GLY A 7 7.26 6.73 0.58
N CYS A 8 8.57 7.03 0.51
CA CYS A 8 9.59 5.99 0.52
C CYS A 8 9.57 5.19 1.82
N LEU A 9 9.40 5.87 2.94
CA LEU A 9 9.32 5.19 4.24
C LEU A 9 8.10 4.30 4.33
N CYS A 10 6.94 4.74 3.83
CA CYS A 10 5.74 3.91 3.80
C CYS A 10 5.96 2.65 2.99
N GLU A 11 6.61 2.75 1.82
CA GLU A 11 6.89 1.57 1.00
C GLU A 11 7.81 0.60 1.72
N ASN A 12 8.84 1.10 2.41
CA ASN A 12 9.75 0.24 3.16
C ASN A 12 9.05 -0.47 4.31
N ILE A 13 8.17 0.22 5.01
CA ILE A 13 7.38 -0.40 6.08
C ILE A 13 6.48 -1.48 5.50
N ALA A 14 5.84 -1.21 4.36
CA ALA A 14 4.96 -2.17 3.69
C ALA A 14 5.75 -3.41 3.24
N VAL A 15 6.97 -3.23 2.71
CA VAL A 15 7.82 -4.35 2.33
C VAL A 15 8.10 -5.25 3.53
N CYS A 16 8.51 -4.65 4.64
CA CYS A 16 8.80 -5.42 5.85
C CYS A 16 7.56 -6.17 6.36
N TRP A 17 6.42 -5.51 6.34
CA TRP A 17 5.18 -6.12 6.80
C TRP A 17 4.79 -7.32 5.95
N LEU A 18 4.90 -7.20 4.63
CA LEU A 18 4.60 -8.31 3.73
C LEU A 18 5.59 -9.45 3.90
N GLN A 19 6.87 -9.15 4.10
CA GLN A 19 7.88 -10.17 4.35
C GLN A 19 7.63 -10.90 5.65
N GLU A 20 7.21 -10.18 6.69
CA GLU A 20 6.87 -10.79 7.98
C GLU A 20 5.66 -11.73 7.85
N ASN A 21 4.79 -11.48 6.87
CA ASN A 21 3.65 -12.34 6.58
C ASN A 21 3.98 -13.48 5.60
N GLY A 22 5.25 -13.66 5.28
CA GLY A 22 5.73 -14.81 4.51
C GLY A 22 5.80 -14.63 3.01
N TYR A 23 5.63 -13.42 2.49
CA TYR A 23 5.66 -13.18 1.05
C TYR A 23 7.05 -12.80 0.56
N PHE A 24 7.35 -13.16 -0.68
CA PHE A 24 8.44 -12.53 -1.41
C PHE A 24 7.93 -11.20 -1.95
N VAL A 25 8.71 -10.13 -1.81
CA VAL A 25 8.25 -8.78 -2.17
C VAL A 25 9.16 -8.17 -3.20
N PHE A 26 8.55 -7.60 -4.23
CA PHE A 26 9.26 -6.89 -5.29
C PHE A 26 8.75 -5.46 -5.37
N LYS A 27 9.68 -4.50 -5.44
CA LYS A 27 9.33 -3.09 -5.57
C LYS A 27 9.36 -2.68 -7.04
N GLY A 28 8.46 -1.77 -7.40
CA GLY A 28 8.50 -1.18 -8.72
C GLY A 28 9.75 -0.31 -8.90
N ALA A 29 10.44 -0.50 -10.02
CA ALA A 29 11.63 0.30 -10.32
C ALA A 29 11.29 1.63 -11.00
N GLN A 30 10.07 1.77 -11.49
CA GLN A 30 9.62 2.96 -12.21
C GLN A 30 8.94 3.93 -11.26
N THR A 31 9.16 5.23 -11.48
CA THR A 31 8.60 6.26 -10.60
C THR A 31 7.12 6.52 -10.85
N GLN A 32 6.59 6.11 -11.99
CA GLN A 32 5.20 6.37 -12.35
C GLN A 32 4.43 5.07 -12.63
N SER A 33 4.61 4.09 -11.76
CA SER A 33 3.85 2.86 -11.85
C SER A 33 2.64 2.92 -10.93
N ALA A 34 1.52 2.36 -11.40
CA ALA A 34 0.33 2.20 -10.55
C ALA A 34 0.54 1.13 -9.49
N ILE A 35 1.53 0.26 -9.69
CA ILE A 35 1.86 -0.82 -8.77
C ILE A 35 3.16 -0.46 -8.07
N ASP A 36 3.08 -0.28 -6.76
CA ASP A 36 4.28 0.02 -5.97
C ASP A 36 4.99 -1.24 -5.53
N LEU A 37 4.24 -2.27 -5.16
CA LEU A 37 4.78 -3.53 -4.65
C LEU A 37 4.04 -4.70 -5.26
N ILE A 38 4.77 -5.80 -5.43
CA ILE A 38 4.20 -7.09 -5.79
C ILE A 38 4.59 -8.07 -4.70
N ALA A 39 3.59 -8.72 -4.08
CA ALA A 39 3.81 -9.76 -3.11
C ALA A 39 3.54 -11.11 -3.76
N VAL A 40 4.50 -12.02 -3.68
CA VAL A 40 4.42 -13.33 -4.31
C VAL A 40 4.36 -14.39 -3.23
N HIS A 41 3.33 -15.25 -3.29
CA HIS A 41 3.19 -16.35 -2.35
C HIS A 41 4.36 -17.34 -2.55
N PRO A 42 5.06 -17.74 -1.47
CA PRO A 42 6.28 -18.53 -1.63
C PRO A 42 6.05 -19.94 -2.17
N THR A 43 4.86 -20.49 -2.03
CA THR A 43 4.56 -21.84 -2.49
C THR A 43 3.80 -21.85 -3.81
N THR A 44 2.70 -21.10 -3.89
CA THR A 44 1.83 -21.09 -5.07
C THR A 44 2.32 -20.16 -6.17
N LEU A 45 3.18 -19.19 -5.82
CA LEU A 45 3.67 -18.14 -6.69
C LEU A 45 2.56 -17.20 -7.20
N GLU A 46 1.41 -17.20 -6.53
CA GLU A 46 0.37 -16.23 -6.83
C GLU A 46 0.83 -14.83 -6.46
N CYS A 47 0.50 -13.86 -7.30
CA CYS A 47 0.92 -12.48 -7.13
C CYS A 47 -0.23 -11.63 -6.64
N GLN A 48 0.08 -10.73 -5.71
CA GLN A 48 -0.84 -9.66 -5.29
C GLN A 48 -0.18 -8.32 -5.57
N TYR A 49 -0.95 -7.37 -6.05
CA TYR A 49 -0.43 -6.06 -6.47
C TYR A 49 -0.92 -5.00 -5.50
N PHE A 50 -0.02 -4.11 -5.08
CA PHE A 50 -0.34 -3.09 -4.10
C PHE A 50 0.06 -1.70 -4.54
N ASP A 51 -0.83 -0.75 -4.27
CA ASP A 51 -0.56 0.68 -4.31
C ASP A 51 -0.44 1.11 -2.84
N VAL A 52 0.76 1.53 -2.44
CA VAL A 52 1.02 1.89 -1.04
C VAL A 52 0.66 3.35 -0.82
N LYS A 53 -0.18 3.59 0.18
CA LYS A 53 -0.61 4.94 0.55
C LYS A 53 -0.35 5.19 2.02
N MET A 54 0.07 6.40 2.33
CA MET A 54 0.20 6.82 3.73
C MET A 54 -1.20 7.04 4.30
N SER A 55 -1.45 6.39 5.44
CA SER A 55 -2.66 6.63 6.20
C SER A 55 -2.60 8.03 6.80
N GLY A 56 -3.72 8.75 6.80
CA GLY A 56 -3.78 10.09 7.36
C GLY A 56 -5.10 10.33 8.02
N LYS A 57 -5.12 11.36 8.88
CA LYS A 57 -6.34 11.80 9.55
C LYS A 57 -6.56 13.27 9.27
N ARG A 58 -7.83 13.65 9.17
CA ARG A 58 -8.22 15.05 9.06
C ARG A 58 -8.08 15.73 10.40
N LYS A 59 -8.21 17.07 10.41
CA LYS A 59 -8.09 17.83 11.66
C LYS A 59 -9.10 17.40 12.71
N ASP A 60 -10.26 16.90 12.29
CA ASP A 60 -11.30 16.44 13.20
C ASP A 60 -11.09 14.99 13.68
N GLY A 61 -10.01 14.37 13.28
CA GLY A 61 -9.68 13.00 13.68
C GLY A 61 -10.16 11.91 12.74
N SER A 62 -10.98 12.24 11.73
CA SER A 62 -11.45 11.23 10.78
C SER A 62 -10.35 10.85 9.80
N GLU A 63 -10.38 9.58 9.36
CA GLU A 63 -9.41 9.09 8.41
C GLU A 63 -9.63 9.69 7.02
N ILE A 64 -8.51 9.95 6.34
CA ILE A 64 -8.55 10.34 4.93
C ILE A 64 -8.54 9.07 4.10
N ASN A 65 -9.60 8.85 3.32
CA ASN A 65 -9.68 7.71 2.41
C ASN A 65 -9.00 8.07 1.10
N ARG A 66 -8.01 7.25 0.73
CA ARG A 66 -7.28 7.43 -0.51
C ARG A 66 -7.90 6.58 -1.61
N VAL A 67 -7.98 7.17 -2.81
CA VAL A 67 -8.52 6.48 -3.99
C VAL A 67 -7.34 6.02 -4.84
N PRO A 68 -7.33 4.76 -5.31
CA PRO A 68 -6.24 4.29 -6.17
C PRO A 68 -6.20 5.07 -7.48
N ARG A 69 -4.99 5.25 -8.01
CA ARG A 69 -4.78 5.94 -9.27
C ARG A 69 -5.47 5.23 -10.44
N ILE A 70 -5.42 3.91 -10.44
CA ILE A 70 -6.06 3.09 -11.47
C ILE A 70 -7.17 2.26 -10.84
N LYS A 71 -8.34 2.25 -11.51
CA LYS A 71 -9.51 1.52 -11.02
C LYS A 71 -9.48 0.05 -11.44
N ASP A 72 -8.38 -0.63 -11.20
CA ASP A 72 -8.27 -2.05 -11.48
C ASP A 72 -8.44 -2.81 -10.18
N SER A 73 -9.40 -3.74 -10.15
CA SER A 73 -9.72 -4.50 -8.94
C SER A 73 -8.57 -5.41 -8.47
N ARG A 74 -7.60 -5.68 -9.33
CA ARG A 74 -6.45 -6.49 -8.96
C ARG A 74 -5.43 -5.72 -8.14
N ILE A 75 -5.45 -4.39 -8.20
CA ILE A 75 -4.53 -3.55 -7.45
C ILE A 75 -5.21 -3.15 -6.15
N GLN A 76 -4.61 -3.55 -5.03
CA GLN A 76 -5.13 -3.26 -3.70
C GLN A 76 -4.40 -2.06 -3.12
N ILE A 77 -5.08 -1.32 -2.24
CA ILE A 77 -4.42 -0.26 -1.49
C ILE A 77 -3.89 -0.86 -0.18
N LEU A 78 -2.60 -0.67 0.05
CA LEU A 78 -1.98 -1.01 1.31
C LEU A 78 -1.71 0.29 2.06
N SER A 79 -2.44 0.51 3.14
CA SER A 79 -2.37 1.73 3.93
C SER A 79 -1.35 1.56 5.06
N VAL A 80 -0.45 2.53 5.19
CA VAL A 80 0.60 2.50 6.21
C VAL A 80 0.46 3.71 7.12
N ASP A 81 0.39 3.45 8.43
CA ASP A 81 0.39 4.50 9.45
C ASP A 81 1.82 4.70 9.91
N LEU A 82 2.39 5.88 9.64
CA LEU A 82 3.78 6.17 9.99
C LEU A 82 4.02 6.26 11.49
N GLU A 83 3.03 6.68 12.26
CA GLU A 83 3.21 6.82 13.72
C GLU A 83 3.28 5.47 14.40
N THR A 84 2.37 4.56 14.05
CA THR A 84 2.31 3.24 14.66
C THR A 84 3.05 2.19 13.86
N LYS A 85 3.40 2.51 12.62
CA LYS A 85 4.02 1.60 11.64
C LYS A 85 3.16 0.37 11.34
N LYS A 86 1.85 0.55 11.46
CA LYS A 86 0.90 -0.51 11.16
C LYS A 86 0.44 -0.42 9.72
N CYS A 87 0.23 -1.58 9.12
CA CYS A 87 -0.24 -1.70 7.74
C CYS A 87 -1.59 -2.39 7.71
N ARG A 88 -2.42 -2.01 6.74
CA ARG A 88 -3.67 -2.73 6.49
C ARG A 88 -4.03 -2.65 5.01
N ILE A 89 -4.71 -3.67 4.53
CA ILE A 89 -5.22 -3.68 3.17
C ILE A 89 -6.62 -3.11 3.20
N VAL A 90 -6.84 -2.08 2.36
CA VAL A 90 -8.13 -1.39 2.32
C VAL A 90 -9.07 -2.17 1.39
N PRO A 91 -10.27 -2.57 1.87
CA PRO A 91 -11.20 -3.30 1.03
C PRO A 91 -11.69 -2.47 -0.16
N ARG A 92 -11.56 -3.03 -1.35
CA ARG A 92 -11.92 -2.34 -2.60
C ARG A 92 -13.39 -1.95 -2.67
N ARG A 93 -14.27 -2.83 -2.19
CA ARG A 93 -15.71 -2.58 -2.27
C ARG A 93 -16.14 -1.30 -1.53
N LYS A 94 -15.33 -0.80 -0.60
CA LYS A 94 -15.63 0.43 0.13
C LYS A 94 -15.31 1.67 -0.67
N MET A 95 -14.71 1.52 -1.82
CA MET A 95 -14.23 2.66 -2.61
C MET A 95 -15.25 3.21 -3.58
N GLN A 96 -16.29 2.49 -3.88
CA GLN A 96 -17.44 2.98 -4.66
C GLN A 96 -17.02 3.63 -5.97
N TRP A 97 -16.61 2.81 -6.92
CA TRP A 97 -16.15 3.30 -8.20
C TRP A 97 -17.24 3.84 -9.12
N THR A 98 -18.46 3.52 -8.85
CA THR A 98 -19.59 3.95 -9.69
C THR A 98 -19.96 5.40 -9.46
#